data_30697b2bdffde3c8d1ee1b286d7c5a39
#
_entry.id   30697b2bdffde3c8d1ee1b286d7c5a39
#
_cell.length_a   1.000
_cell.length_b   1.000
_cell.length_c   1.000
_cell.angle_alpha   90.00
_cell.angle_beta   90.00
_cell.angle_gamma   90.00
#
_symmetry.space_group_name_H-M   'P 1'
#
loop_
_entity.id
_entity.type
_entity.pdbx_description
1 polymer ?
#
loop_
_entity_poly.entity_id
_entity_poly.type
_entity_poly.pdbx_seq_one_letter_code
_entity_poly.pdbx_strand_id
1 'polypeptide(L)'
;MRAILLDDEARGDVKDPATLPNYGKLREPVQLITNVLRAFNATSDGVLDSLNIGGSAIGSADMGQDVFNAPSVFSFYPPTARVPGENVLGPQFVLFSSLSSIRRANFVNRVIFSTIPAALPNRPAGTSVDLSAWDPLAANPADLIDKLDQLLLHFTLSDSMWQAVSDAVSTIPATNRRERVRTAIYLILTSSQYQVQR
;
A
#
# COMPACT_ATOMS: atom_id res chain seq x y z
N MET A 1 -12.73 -13.37 -24.60
CA MET A 1 -11.81 -12.27 -24.23
C MET A 1 -12.44 -10.88 -24.45
N ARG A 2 -12.96 -10.53 -25.64
CA ARG A 2 -13.58 -9.21 -25.89
C ARG A 2 -14.74 -8.89 -24.90
N ALA A 3 -15.63 -9.85 -24.62
CA ALA A 3 -16.73 -9.66 -23.68
C ALA A 3 -16.21 -9.30 -22.27
N ILE A 4 -15.18 -9.99 -21.78
CA ILE A 4 -14.59 -9.72 -20.46
C ILE A 4 -13.91 -8.34 -20.43
N LEU A 5 -13.18 -7.98 -21.49
CA LEU A 5 -12.43 -6.72 -21.54
C LEU A 5 -13.33 -5.48 -21.77
N LEU A 6 -14.55 -5.68 -22.29
CA LEU A 6 -15.50 -4.60 -22.57
C LEU A 6 -16.71 -4.61 -21.60
N ASP A 7 -16.72 -5.50 -20.64
CA ASP A 7 -17.75 -5.56 -19.62
C ASP A 7 -17.72 -4.30 -18.74
N ASP A 8 -18.88 -3.76 -18.42
CA ASP A 8 -19.00 -2.55 -17.61
C ASP A 8 -18.40 -2.74 -16.21
N GLU A 9 -18.45 -3.95 -15.65
CA GLU A 9 -17.80 -4.27 -14.39
C GLU A 9 -16.28 -4.20 -14.48
N ALA A 10 -15.70 -4.59 -15.62
CA ALA A 10 -14.26 -4.55 -15.84
C ALA A 10 -13.74 -3.17 -16.20
N ARG A 11 -14.55 -2.36 -16.91
CA ARG A 11 -14.15 -1.07 -17.48
C ARG A 11 -14.91 0.14 -16.94
N GLY A 12 -15.95 -0.10 -16.14
CA GLY A 12 -16.77 0.96 -15.58
C GLY A 12 -15.92 1.98 -14.83
N ASP A 13 -16.22 3.25 -15.07
CA ASP A 13 -15.63 4.36 -14.35
C ASP A 13 -15.96 4.26 -12.86
N VAL A 14 -15.18 4.95 -12.07
CA VAL A 14 -15.23 5.08 -10.62
C VAL A 14 -16.31 4.23 -9.92
N LYS A 15 -15.90 3.17 -9.26
CA LYS A 15 -16.80 2.34 -8.43
C LYS A 15 -17.18 3.11 -7.16
N ASP A 16 -18.22 3.93 -7.28
CA ASP A 16 -18.70 4.77 -6.18
C ASP A 16 -19.08 3.92 -4.96
N PRO A 17 -18.46 4.15 -3.80
CA PRO A 17 -18.79 3.45 -2.56
C PRO A 17 -20.26 3.56 -2.15
N ALA A 18 -20.95 4.63 -2.51
CA ALA A 18 -22.36 4.83 -2.20
C ALA A 18 -23.29 3.88 -3.00
N THR A 19 -22.90 3.58 -4.25
CA THR A 19 -23.68 2.70 -5.13
C THR A 19 -23.22 1.26 -5.09
N LEU A 20 -21.93 1.03 -4.85
CA LEU A 20 -21.29 -0.29 -4.80
C LEU A 20 -20.46 -0.46 -3.51
N PRO A 21 -21.10 -0.48 -2.33
CA PRO A 21 -20.37 -0.49 -1.05
C PRO A 21 -19.45 -1.69 -0.87
N ASN A 22 -19.80 -2.83 -1.48
CA ASN A 22 -19.06 -4.08 -1.36
C ASN A 22 -18.08 -4.31 -2.54
N TYR A 23 -17.90 -3.31 -3.43
CA TYR A 23 -16.96 -3.43 -4.53
C TYR A 23 -15.52 -3.18 -4.06
N GLY A 24 -14.63 -3.99 -4.56
CA GLY A 24 -13.20 -3.89 -4.27
C GLY A 24 -12.62 -5.20 -3.74
N LYS A 25 -11.31 -5.24 -3.69
CA LYS A 25 -10.56 -6.37 -3.16
C LYS A 25 -9.41 -5.89 -2.29
N LEU A 26 -9.10 -6.64 -1.25
CA LEU A 26 -7.91 -6.35 -0.45
C LEU A 26 -6.66 -6.48 -1.33
N ARG A 27 -5.78 -5.49 -1.29
CA ARG A 27 -4.46 -5.60 -1.94
C ARG A 27 -3.67 -6.72 -1.27
N GLU A 28 -3.22 -7.66 -2.07
CA GLU A 28 -2.34 -8.71 -1.59
C GLU A 28 -0.99 -8.14 -1.14
N PRO A 29 -0.26 -8.82 -0.24
CA PRO A 29 1.06 -8.35 0.21
C PRO A 29 2.02 -8.01 -0.92
N VAL A 30 2.12 -8.85 -1.94
CA VAL A 30 2.97 -8.58 -3.10
C VAL A 30 2.51 -7.36 -3.89
N GLN A 31 1.21 -7.14 -4.00
CA GLN A 31 0.65 -5.95 -4.66
C GLN A 31 0.93 -4.69 -3.86
N LEU A 32 0.75 -4.73 -2.54
CA LEU A 32 1.09 -3.61 -1.65
C LEU A 32 2.56 -3.20 -1.84
N ILE A 33 3.48 -4.16 -1.73
CA ILE A 33 4.92 -3.93 -1.84
C ILE A 33 5.26 -3.33 -3.21
N THR A 34 4.84 -3.99 -4.29
CA THR A 34 5.19 -3.57 -5.65
C THR A 34 4.58 -2.23 -6.03
N ASN A 35 3.34 -1.94 -5.59
CA ASN A 35 2.69 -0.67 -5.85
C ASN A 35 3.38 0.48 -5.13
N VAL A 36 3.73 0.31 -3.84
CA VAL A 36 4.46 1.33 -3.08
C VAL A 36 5.83 1.61 -3.71
N LEU A 37 6.58 0.58 -4.04
CA LEU A 37 7.91 0.74 -4.64
C LEU A 37 7.86 1.42 -6.01
N ARG A 38 6.88 1.08 -6.85
CA ARG A 38 6.69 1.71 -8.16
C ARG A 38 6.22 3.16 -8.06
N ALA A 39 5.30 3.45 -7.13
CA ALA A 39 4.77 4.80 -6.94
C ALA A 39 5.85 5.81 -6.54
N PHE A 40 6.89 5.36 -5.84
CA PHE A 40 7.95 6.22 -5.31
C PHE A 40 9.34 5.93 -5.91
N ASN A 41 9.38 5.50 -7.17
CA ASN A 41 10.62 5.32 -7.95
C ASN A 41 11.71 4.56 -7.18
N ALA A 42 11.34 3.41 -6.61
CA ALA A 42 12.27 2.64 -5.79
C ALA A 42 13.47 2.15 -6.60
N THR A 43 14.64 2.27 -5.99
CA THR A 43 15.85 1.55 -6.41
C THR A 43 15.97 0.31 -5.53
N SER A 44 16.09 -0.87 -6.16
CA SER A 44 16.14 -2.13 -5.42
C SER A 44 16.98 -3.15 -6.21
N ASP A 45 17.76 -3.92 -5.50
CA ASP A 45 18.42 -5.13 -6.00
C ASP A 45 17.67 -6.42 -5.62
N GLY A 46 16.38 -6.29 -5.25
CA GLY A 46 15.50 -7.38 -4.87
C GLY A 46 15.62 -7.82 -3.42
N VAL A 47 16.28 -7.04 -2.58
CA VAL A 47 16.37 -7.30 -1.15
C VAL A 47 15.15 -6.70 -0.45
N LEU A 48 14.10 -7.49 -0.32
CA LEU A 48 12.87 -7.16 0.38
C LEU A 48 12.51 -8.22 1.42
N ASP A 49 12.76 -9.49 1.08
CA ASP A 49 12.43 -10.63 1.91
C ASP A 49 13.58 -10.97 2.87
N SER A 50 13.26 -11.61 3.96
CA SER A 50 14.20 -12.19 4.95
C SER A 50 15.06 -11.19 5.71
N LEU A 51 14.80 -9.90 5.59
CA LEU A 51 15.53 -8.91 6.37
C LEU A 51 14.87 -8.69 7.72
N ASN A 52 15.24 -9.51 8.67
CA ASN A 52 15.07 -9.21 10.09
C ASN A 52 15.92 -8.01 10.49
N ILE A 53 15.46 -6.82 10.17
CA ILE A 53 16.10 -5.60 10.63
C ILE A 53 15.48 -5.24 11.97
N GLY A 54 16.24 -5.45 13.03
CA GLY A 54 15.76 -5.21 14.38
C GLY A 54 14.59 -6.10 14.81
N GLY A 55 14.45 -7.30 14.22
CA GLY A 55 13.41 -8.27 14.55
C GLY A 55 12.07 -8.04 13.85
N SER A 56 11.99 -7.11 12.89
CA SER A 56 10.76 -6.83 12.13
C SER A 56 10.83 -7.43 10.74
N ALA A 57 10.01 -8.41 10.50
CA ALA A 57 9.80 -9.01 9.19
C ALA A 57 8.93 -8.06 8.33
N ILE A 58 9.34 -7.77 7.09
CA ILE A 58 8.71 -6.79 6.20
C ILE A 58 8.45 -7.28 4.78
N GLY A 59 8.78 -8.53 4.47
CA GLY A 59 8.55 -9.14 3.16
C GLY A 59 7.13 -9.65 2.96
N SER A 60 6.79 -10.05 1.74
CA SER A 60 5.48 -10.62 1.42
C SER A 60 5.23 -11.94 2.13
N ALA A 61 6.25 -12.78 2.29
CA ALA A 61 6.18 -14.02 3.04
C ALA A 61 5.78 -13.78 4.51
N ASP A 62 6.33 -12.75 5.13
CA ASP A 62 6.00 -12.36 6.49
C ASP A 62 4.56 -11.86 6.65
N MET A 63 3.99 -11.33 5.57
CA MET A 63 2.58 -10.90 5.50
C MET A 63 1.64 -12.04 5.11
N GLY A 64 2.14 -13.29 5.04
CA GLY A 64 1.34 -14.48 4.72
C GLY A 64 1.30 -14.83 3.23
N GLN A 65 2.12 -14.21 2.39
CA GLN A 65 2.19 -14.50 0.96
C GLN A 65 3.63 -14.74 0.50
N ASP A 66 4.11 -15.96 0.65
CA ASP A 66 5.40 -16.38 0.11
C ASP A 66 5.25 -16.66 -1.38
N VAL A 67 5.55 -15.67 -2.20
CA VAL A 67 5.38 -15.72 -3.66
C VAL A 67 6.20 -16.88 -4.22
N PHE A 68 5.60 -17.68 -5.09
CA PHE A 68 6.12 -18.93 -5.66
C PHE A 68 6.13 -20.15 -4.71
N ASN A 69 5.67 -20.00 -3.48
CA ASN A 69 5.57 -21.09 -2.52
C ASN A 69 4.14 -21.14 -1.92
N ALA A 70 3.16 -21.26 -2.79
CA ALA A 70 1.76 -21.31 -2.39
C ALA A 70 1.46 -22.58 -1.60
N PRO A 71 0.68 -22.52 -0.50
CA PRO A 71 0.40 -23.68 0.36
C PRO A 71 -0.52 -24.72 -0.28
N SER A 72 -1.20 -24.38 -1.37
CA SER A 72 -2.13 -25.28 -2.06
C SER A 72 -2.26 -24.94 -3.56
N VAL A 73 -2.94 -25.82 -4.29
CA VAL A 73 -3.31 -25.60 -5.69
C VAL A 73 -4.25 -24.40 -5.89
N PHE A 74 -4.90 -23.95 -4.83
CA PHE A 74 -5.74 -22.74 -4.81
C PHE A 74 -4.96 -21.48 -4.44
N SER A 75 -3.63 -21.51 -4.51
CA SER A 75 -2.77 -20.40 -4.11
C SER A 75 -2.81 -20.20 -2.58
N PHE A 76 -2.95 -18.95 -2.11
CA PHE A 76 -2.85 -18.57 -0.69
C PHE A 76 -4.20 -18.57 0.04
N TYR A 77 -5.30 -18.68 -0.68
CA TYR A 77 -6.66 -18.64 -0.13
C TYR A 77 -7.66 -19.36 -1.03
N PRO A 78 -8.71 -19.98 -0.45
CA PRO A 78 -9.78 -20.57 -1.25
C PRO A 78 -10.56 -19.50 -2.02
N PRO A 79 -10.94 -19.74 -3.29
CA PRO A 79 -11.63 -18.73 -4.10
C PRO A 79 -13.02 -18.36 -3.54
N THR A 80 -13.60 -19.22 -2.72
CA THR A 80 -14.92 -19.03 -2.10
C THR A 80 -14.84 -18.44 -0.69
N ALA A 81 -13.64 -18.04 -0.23
CA ALA A 81 -13.50 -17.45 1.11
C ALA A 81 -14.25 -16.12 1.21
N ARG A 82 -14.82 -15.88 2.37
CA ARG A 82 -15.62 -14.67 2.67
C ARG A 82 -14.83 -13.72 3.54
N VAL A 83 -15.23 -12.45 3.48
CA VAL A 83 -14.76 -11.43 4.42
C VAL A 83 -15.18 -11.86 5.83
N PRO A 84 -14.28 -11.87 6.82
CA PRO A 84 -14.60 -12.25 8.19
C PRO A 84 -15.77 -11.41 8.75
N GLY A 85 -16.82 -12.09 9.21
CA GLY A 85 -18.02 -11.46 9.76
C GLY A 85 -19.07 -11.04 8.72
N GLU A 86 -18.78 -11.17 7.43
CA GLU A 86 -19.66 -10.71 6.35
C GLU A 86 -20.07 -11.85 5.40
N ASN A 87 -21.19 -11.66 4.72
CA ASN A 87 -21.67 -12.60 3.69
C ASN A 87 -21.22 -12.20 2.28
N VAL A 88 -20.02 -11.61 2.16
CA VAL A 88 -19.43 -11.13 0.93
C VAL A 88 -18.18 -11.93 0.61
N LEU A 89 -17.99 -12.30 -0.66
CA LEU A 89 -16.76 -12.97 -1.09
C LEU A 89 -15.58 -11.98 -1.02
N GLY A 90 -14.51 -12.42 -0.38
CA GLY A 90 -13.29 -11.63 -0.23
C GLY A 90 -12.08 -12.55 0.05
N PRO A 91 -11.69 -13.41 -0.92
CA PRO A 91 -10.66 -14.41 -0.70
C PRO A 91 -9.35 -13.85 -0.15
N GLN A 92 -8.94 -12.68 -0.61
CA GLN A 92 -7.70 -12.02 -0.19
C GLN A 92 -7.69 -11.66 1.30
N PHE A 93 -8.87 -11.50 1.93
CA PHE A 93 -8.96 -11.19 3.36
C PHE A 93 -8.48 -12.33 4.26
N VAL A 94 -8.32 -13.55 3.75
CA VAL A 94 -7.65 -14.65 4.47
C VAL A 94 -6.22 -14.28 4.85
N LEU A 95 -5.56 -13.44 4.04
CA LEU A 95 -4.20 -12.94 4.32
C LEU A 95 -4.17 -11.76 5.28
N PHE A 96 -5.34 -11.24 5.70
CA PHE A 96 -5.44 -10.04 6.54
C PHE A 96 -5.75 -10.43 7.99
N SER A 97 -4.71 -10.60 8.77
CA SER A 97 -4.76 -10.82 10.21
C SER A 97 -4.21 -9.60 10.97
N SER A 98 -4.39 -9.55 12.28
CA SER A 98 -3.78 -8.51 13.12
C SER A 98 -2.26 -8.45 12.93
N LEU A 99 -1.60 -9.61 12.82
CA LEU A 99 -0.16 -9.68 12.59
C LEU A 99 0.22 -9.14 11.21
N SER A 100 -0.47 -9.57 10.15
CA SER A 100 -0.16 -9.09 8.80
C SER A 100 -0.47 -7.60 8.64
N SER A 101 -1.48 -7.07 9.33
CA SER A 101 -1.79 -5.64 9.36
C SER A 101 -0.63 -4.83 9.94
N ILE A 102 -0.08 -5.26 11.08
CA ILE A 102 1.10 -4.62 11.70
C ILE A 102 2.31 -4.71 10.77
N ARG A 103 2.54 -5.86 10.14
CA ARG A 103 3.66 -6.06 9.19
C ARG A 103 3.55 -5.18 7.95
N ARG A 104 2.34 -4.96 7.44
CA ARG A 104 2.07 -4.00 6.35
C ARG A 104 2.45 -2.58 6.76
N ALA A 105 2.02 -2.13 7.94
CA ALA A 105 2.36 -0.82 8.45
C ALA A 105 3.88 -0.68 8.69
N ASN A 106 4.54 -1.71 9.20
CA ASN A 106 5.99 -1.74 9.41
C ASN A 106 6.76 -1.68 8.09
N PHE A 107 6.30 -2.37 7.04
CA PHE A 107 6.87 -2.26 5.70
C PHE A 107 6.81 -0.81 5.20
N VAL A 108 5.62 -0.20 5.24
CA VAL A 108 5.44 1.20 4.80
C VAL A 108 6.35 2.12 5.61
N ASN A 109 6.36 1.99 6.93
CA ASN A 109 7.22 2.78 7.81
C ASN A 109 8.69 2.63 7.41
N ARG A 110 9.15 1.40 7.24
CA ARG A 110 10.55 1.11 6.91
C ARG A 110 10.98 1.75 5.59
N VAL A 111 10.15 1.63 4.55
CA VAL A 111 10.49 2.13 3.21
C VAL A 111 10.39 3.65 3.14
N ILE A 112 9.43 4.27 3.82
CA ILE A 112 9.18 5.71 3.74
C ILE A 112 10.10 6.52 4.66
N PHE A 113 10.36 6.03 5.88
CA PHE A 113 11.18 6.77 6.85
C PHE A 113 12.67 6.36 6.83
N SER A 114 13.00 5.25 6.19
CA SER A 114 14.35 4.70 6.21
C SER A 114 14.64 3.98 4.87
N THR A 115 15.61 3.10 4.86
CA THR A 115 15.96 2.24 3.73
C THR A 115 16.05 0.79 4.20
N ILE A 116 15.88 -0.14 3.27
CA ILE A 116 16.19 -1.55 3.52
C ILE A 116 17.64 -1.77 3.08
N PRO A 117 18.57 -2.00 4.02
CA PRO A 117 19.98 -2.12 3.69
C PRO A 117 20.27 -3.38 2.88
N ALA A 118 21.43 -3.39 2.24
CA ALA A 118 21.96 -4.58 1.60
C ALA A 118 22.12 -5.73 2.61
N ALA A 119 21.67 -6.91 2.23
CA ALA A 119 21.75 -8.10 3.08
C ALA A 119 22.75 -9.13 2.58
N LEU A 120 23.08 -9.09 1.29
CA LEU A 120 23.91 -10.09 0.62
C LEU A 120 25.05 -9.41 -0.12
N PRO A 121 26.26 -10.01 -0.17
CA PRO A 121 27.39 -9.44 -0.89
C PRO A 121 27.15 -9.23 -2.39
N ASN A 122 26.34 -10.08 -3.02
CA ASN A 122 25.95 -9.98 -4.42
C ASN A 122 24.75 -9.06 -4.66
N ARG A 123 24.18 -8.44 -3.61
CA ARG A 123 23.10 -7.48 -3.64
C ARG A 123 23.42 -6.29 -2.74
N PRO A 124 24.33 -5.40 -3.19
CA PRO A 124 24.92 -4.39 -2.33
C PRO A 124 24.07 -3.12 -2.13
N ALA A 125 23.01 -2.95 -2.91
CA ALA A 125 22.24 -1.71 -2.89
C ALA A 125 21.09 -1.72 -1.87
N GLY A 126 20.49 -2.89 -1.61
CA GLY A 126 19.26 -2.97 -0.81
C GLY A 126 18.06 -2.35 -1.53
N THR A 127 17.13 -1.75 -0.77
CA THR A 127 15.95 -1.10 -1.34
C THR A 127 15.71 0.27 -0.71
N SER A 128 15.48 1.27 -1.54
CA SER A 128 15.14 2.64 -1.13
C SER A 128 14.16 3.28 -2.09
N VAL A 129 13.38 4.26 -1.62
CA VAL A 129 12.48 5.07 -2.43
C VAL A 129 13.01 6.49 -2.58
N ASP A 130 12.67 7.13 -3.69
CA ASP A 130 12.98 8.54 -3.92
C ASP A 130 11.73 9.40 -3.71
N LEU A 131 11.76 10.21 -2.66
CA LEU A 131 10.70 11.14 -2.32
C LEU A 131 11.06 12.60 -2.65
N SER A 132 12.18 12.85 -3.33
CA SER A 132 12.68 14.21 -3.58
C SER A 132 11.71 15.08 -4.39
N ALA A 133 11.01 14.49 -5.35
CA ALA A 133 10.02 15.17 -6.17
C ALA A 133 8.80 15.69 -5.38
N TRP A 134 8.57 15.16 -4.18
CA TRP A 134 7.42 15.52 -3.33
C TRP A 134 7.72 16.65 -2.37
N ASP A 135 8.99 16.93 -2.06
CA ASP A 135 9.39 17.97 -1.10
C ASP A 135 8.87 19.37 -1.46
N PRO A 136 8.87 19.80 -2.73
CA PRO A 136 8.30 21.10 -3.10
C PRO A 136 6.80 21.23 -2.78
N LEU A 137 6.03 20.15 -2.96
CA LEU A 137 4.59 20.11 -2.71
C LEU A 137 4.25 20.23 -1.22
N ALA A 138 5.16 19.83 -0.35
CA ALA A 138 4.97 19.90 1.10
C ALA A 138 4.92 21.34 1.67
N ALA A 139 5.17 22.36 0.85
CA ALA A 139 4.94 23.74 1.22
C ALA A 139 3.45 24.00 1.45
N ASN A 140 2.58 23.38 0.65
CA ASN A 140 1.14 23.40 0.79
C ASN A 140 0.61 21.97 1.05
N PRO A 141 0.10 21.67 2.25
CA PRO A 141 -0.42 20.34 2.56
C PRO A 141 -1.54 19.87 1.63
N ALA A 142 -2.40 20.78 1.15
CA ALA A 142 -3.49 20.46 0.24
C ALA A 142 -2.95 19.92 -1.09
N ASP A 143 -2.02 20.64 -1.72
CA ASP A 143 -1.42 20.23 -3.01
C ASP A 143 -0.70 18.88 -2.88
N LEU A 144 -0.04 18.64 -1.74
CA LEU A 144 0.63 17.38 -1.46
C LEU A 144 -0.39 16.23 -1.39
N ILE A 145 -1.47 16.41 -0.63
CA ILE A 145 -2.48 15.37 -0.41
C ILE A 145 -3.23 15.07 -1.70
N ASP A 146 -3.64 16.09 -2.45
CA ASP A 146 -4.35 15.94 -3.73
C ASP A 146 -3.50 15.19 -4.76
N LYS A 147 -2.19 15.48 -4.79
CA LYS A 147 -1.27 14.74 -5.66
C LYS A 147 -1.06 13.29 -5.21
N LEU A 148 -1.01 13.02 -3.91
CA LEU A 148 -0.93 11.67 -3.37
C LEU A 148 -2.22 10.89 -3.63
N ASP A 149 -3.39 11.53 -3.47
CA ASP A 149 -4.67 10.93 -3.80
C ASP A 149 -4.73 10.55 -5.29
N GLN A 150 -4.36 11.46 -6.17
CA GLN A 150 -4.27 11.17 -7.61
C GLN A 150 -3.40 9.94 -7.91
N LEU A 151 -2.23 9.84 -7.29
CA LEU A 151 -1.28 8.75 -7.56
C LEU A 151 -1.72 7.42 -6.95
N LEU A 152 -2.18 7.44 -5.69
CA LEU A 152 -2.33 6.25 -4.87
C LEU A 152 -3.77 5.71 -4.86
N LEU A 153 -4.75 6.60 -4.96
CA LEU A 153 -6.17 6.28 -4.77
C LEU A 153 -7.04 6.69 -5.97
N HIS A 154 -6.44 7.31 -7.01
CA HIS A 154 -7.16 7.72 -8.23
C HIS A 154 -8.37 8.61 -7.94
N PHE A 155 -8.19 9.61 -7.04
CA PHE A 155 -9.21 10.58 -6.62
C PHE A 155 -10.37 9.95 -5.82
N THR A 156 -10.10 8.91 -5.05
CA THR A 156 -11.11 8.26 -4.21
C THR A 156 -10.88 8.44 -2.71
N LEU A 157 -9.98 9.34 -2.32
CA LEU A 157 -9.75 9.69 -0.92
C LEU A 157 -11.00 10.36 -0.34
N SER A 158 -11.53 9.85 0.77
CA SER A 158 -12.69 10.49 1.41
C SER A 158 -12.32 11.80 2.08
N ASP A 159 -13.29 12.73 2.17
CA ASP A 159 -13.09 14.02 2.83
C ASP A 159 -12.59 13.87 4.27
N SER A 160 -13.11 12.90 5.00
CA SER A 160 -12.68 12.63 6.38
C SER A 160 -11.22 12.18 6.47
N MET A 161 -10.75 11.36 5.53
CA MET A 161 -9.36 10.94 5.49
C MET A 161 -8.46 12.07 5.00
N TRP A 162 -8.91 12.83 4.00
CA TRP A 162 -8.21 14.03 3.53
C TRP A 162 -7.96 15.00 4.67
N GLN A 163 -9.01 15.30 5.45
CA GLN A 163 -8.90 16.20 6.60
C GLN A 163 -7.95 15.66 7.67
N ALA A 164 -8.05 14.37 8.01
CA ALA A 164 -7.18 13.75 8.99
C ALA A 164 -5.70 13.81 8.59
N VAL A 165 -5.39 13.57 7.31
CA VAL A 165 -4.02 13.71 6.80
C VAL A 165 -3.56 15.16 6.82
N SER A 166 -4.43 16.09 6.41
CA SER A 166 -4.14 17.54 6.39
C SER A 166 -3.83 18.06 7.79
N ASP A 167 -4.63 17.69 8.78
CA ASP A 167 -4.42 18.08 10.17
C ASP A 167 -3.09 17.54 10.68
N ALA A 168 -2.80 16.25 10.47
CA ALA A 168 -1.54 15.65 10.89
C ALA A 168 -0.32 16.32 10.25
N VAL A 169 -0.36 16.56 8.94
CA VAL A 169 0.75 17.21 8.21
C VAL A 169 0.93 18.65 8.66
N SER A 170 -0.15 19.36 8.98
CA SER A 170 -0.11 20.76 9.40
C SER A 170 0.52 20.96 10.78
N THR A 171 0.55 19.94 11.63
CA THR A 171 1.28 19.99 12.91
C THR A 171 2.80 20.05 12.74
N ILE A 172 3.31 19.60 11.59
CA ILE A 172 4.73 19.58 11.28
C ILE A 172 5.16 20.95 10.75
N PRO A 173 6.27 21.53 11.23
CA PRO A 173 6.76 22.82 10.73
C PRO A 173 6.95 22.83 9.21
N ALA A 174 6.57 23.93 8.55
CA ALA A 174 6.66 24.07 7.08
C ALA A 174 8.10 23.95 6.56
N THR A 175 9.09 24.20 7.39
CA THR A 175 10.52 24.01 7.08
C THR A 175 10.92 22.54 7.01
N ASN A 176 10.18 21.64 7.66
CA ASN A 176 10.46 20.20 7.66
C ASN A 176 9.64 19.49 6.57
N ARG A 177 9.90 19.85 5.32
CA ARG A 177 9.16 19.35 4.16
C ARG A 177 9.20 17.85 4.03
N ARG A 178 10.37 17.25 4.21
CA ARG A 178 10.56 15.80 4.10
C ARG A 178 9.69 15.02 5.09
N GLU A 179 9.55 15.51 6.32
CA GLU A 179 8.72 14.87 7.33
C GLU A 179 7.22 15.01 6.98
N ARG A 180 6.80 16.15 6.46
CA ARG A 180 5.44 16.34 5.94
C ARG A 180 5.11 15.32 4.85
N VAL A 181 6.00 15.15 3.87
CA VAL A 181 5.86 14.16 2.79
C VAL A 181 5.73 12.75 3.36
N ARG A 182 6.65 12.34 4.22
CA ARG A 182 6.66 11.02 4.82
C ARG A 182 5.39 10.73 5.62
N THR A 183 4.96 11.68 6.42
CA THR A 183 3.75 11.54 7.24
C THR A 183 2.51 11.40 6.37
N ALA A 184 2.33 12.24 5.34
CA ALA A 184 1.21 12.14 4.42
C ALA A 184 1.17 10.77 3.71
N ILE A 185 2.29 10.34 3.16
CA ILE A 185 2.41 9.05 2.48
C ILE A 185 2.11 7.88 3.43
N TYR A 186 2.69 7.91 4.64
CA TYR A 186 2.48 6.85 5.62
C TYR A 186 1.01 6.72 6.00
N LEU A 187 0.34 7.82 6.30
CA LEU A 187 -1.07 7.81 6.70
C LEU A 187 -1.98 7.30 5.57
N ILE A 188 -1.75 7.73 4.34
CA ILE A 188 -2.53 7.27 3.19
C ILE A 188 -2.29 5.78 2.94
N LEU A 189 -1.04 5.33 2.87
CA LEU A 189 -0.71 3.93 2.56
C LEU A 189 -1.16 2.95 3.63
N THR A 190 -1.24 3.38 4.90
CA THR A 190 -1.71 2.52 6.00
C THR A 190 -3.22 2.60 6.22
N SER A 191 -3.92 3.50 5.52
CA SER A 191 -5.37 3.63 5.61
C SER A 191 -6.11 2.42 5.03
N SER A 192 -7.33 2.19 5.52
CA SER A 192 -8.22 1.16 4.96
C SER A 192 -8.56 1.43 3.49
N GLN A 193 -8.64 2.68 3.08
CA GLN A 193 -8.94 3.07 1.70
C GLN A 193 -7.85 2.62 0.73
N TYR A 194 -6.57 2.74 1.12
CA TYR A 194 -5.47 2.22 0.30
C TYR A 194 -5.34 0.71 0.36
N GLN A 195 -5.68 0.07 1.48
CA GLN A 195 -5.59 -1.39 1.61
C GLN A 195 -6.59 -2.13 0.71
N VAL A 196 -7.70 -1.50 0.35
CA VAL A 196 -8.71 -2.06 -0.55
C VAL A 196 -8.62 -1.37 -1.91
N GLN A 197 -8.34 -2.14 -2.95
CA GLN A 197 -8.35 -1.66 -4.34
C GLN A 197 -9.80 -1.62 -4.85
N ARG A 198 -10.22 -0.47 -5.26
CA ARG A 198 -11.52 -0.21 -5.88
C ARG A 198 -11.39 0.05 -7.38
#